data_37dbff554311d37e6512e9cff29d191a
#
_entry.id   37dbff554311d37e6512e9cff29d191a
#
_cell.length_a   1.000
_cell.length_b   1.000
_cell.length_c   1.000
_cell.angle_alpha   90.00
_cell.angle_beta   90.00
_cell.angle_gamma   90.00
#
_symmetry.space_group_name_H-M   'P 1'
#
loop_
_entity.id
_entity.type
_entity.pdbx_description
1 polymer ?
#
loop_
_entity_poly.entity_id
_entity_poly.type
_entity_poly.pdbx_seq_one_letter_code
_entity_poly.pdbx_strand_id
1 'polypeptide(L)'
;MARVSRRAFALAALSLAASAAPGASAAPGPAAPSGRPRRAATEMRGMWLATVSNRDWPSRTGLPAADQRKELTAFLDKAVDYRLNTVMFQVRPTADAFWPSPYEPWSQYLTGTQGKDPGWDPLGTAVAEAHARGLRLHAWFNPYRIANNTDPGRLVASHPARKHPDWVVPYGGKLYYNPGIPAVRTFVEQAILDAVAKYPVDAVHFDDYFYPYPVAGQTFDDDAAYDAHGGDFSSRAAWRRDNIDRLVAEIADGVKKLRPGTRFGVSPFAVWRNATTDSRGSDTKAGVETYDDLYADTRKWVQKNWIDYIVPQVYWQIGNSAADYAKVVDWWAGVAKGSGTALYIGEALYQAGAADAPSAWQDPAELSRHLTLADQYPQVGGHVYFAAKDVAADPIGALSRVVADHYQQPALPPG
;
A
#
# COMPACT_ATOMS: atom_id res chain seq x y z
N MET A 1 -21.95 -24.55 10.74
CA MET A 1 -20.76 -24.27 9.91
C MET A 1 -21.13 -23.20 8.91
N ALA A 2 -20.94 -21.94 9.24
CA ALA A 2 -21.31 -20.81 8.38
C ALA A 2 -20.07 -20.42 7.55
N ARG A 3 -20.21 -20.46 6.23
CA ARG A 3 -19.20 -19.97 5.29
C ARG A 3 -19.08 -18.46 5.45
N VAL A 4 -17.97 -18.01 5.98
CA VAL A 4 -17.62 -16.58 6.05
C VAL A 4 -17.38 -16.10 4.61
N SER A 5 -18.28 -15.24 4.15
CA SER A 5 -18.26 -14.60 2.84
C SER A 5 -17.01 -13.72 2.68
N ARG A 6 -16.28 -13.89 1.58
CA ARG A 6 -15.08 -13.15 1.15
C ARG A 6 -15.36 -11.71 0.65
N ARG A 7 -16.38 -11.02 1.20
CA ARG A 7 -16.89 -9.74 0.66
C ARG A 7 -16.48 -8.49 1.43
N ALA A 8 -15.28 -8.39 1.93
CA ALA A 8 -14.89 -7.25 2.77
C ALA A 8 -13.90 -6.26 2.11
N PHE A 9 -13.79 -6.20 0.79
CA PHE A 9 -12.99 -5.17 0.08
C PHE A 9 -13.69 -4.60 -1.17
N ALA A 10 -15.02 -4.63 -1.24
CA ALA A 10 -15.74 -3.93 -2.30
C ALA A 10 -16.11 -2.53 -1.82
N LEU A 11 -15.50 -1.51 -2.38
CA LEU A 11 -16.00 -0.14 -2.34
C LEU A 11 -17.37 -0.10 -3.03
N ALA A 12 -18.37 0.50 -2.37
CA ALA A 12 -19.68 0.70 -2.91
C ALA A 12 -19.62 1.60 -4.17
N ALA A 13 -19.76 1.01 -5.35
CA ALA A 13 -20.07 1.74 -6.57
C ALA A 13 -21.57 1.66 -6.79
N LEU A 14 -22.27 2.81 -6.69
CA LEU A 14 -23.65 2.93 -7.12
C LEU A 14 -23.68 2.87 -8.66
N SER A 15 -24.34 1.86 -9.18
CA SER A 15 -24.66 1.73 -10.62
C SER A 15 -25.89 2.57 -10.96
N LEU A 16 -25.72 3.59 -11.81
CA LEU A 16 -26.81 4.17 -12.60
C LEU A 16 -26.75 3.60 -14.01
N ALA A 17 -27.81 2.91 -14.40
CA ALA A 17 -28.02 2.44 -15.76
C ALA A 17 -28.31 3.63 -16.69
N ALA A 18 -27.57 3.74 -17.78
CA ALA A 18 -27.89 4.63 -18.89
C ALA A 18 -28.00 3.82 -20.19
N SER A 19 -29.13 4.04 -20.88
CA SER A 19 -29.58 3.42 -22.11
C SER A 19 -28.68 3.73 -23.32
N ALA A 20 -28.52 2.73 -24.18
CA ALA A 20 -27.76 2.78 -25.43
C ALA A 20 -28.48 3.58 -26.55
N ALA A 21 -27.71 4.33 -27.34
CA ALA A 21 -28.06 4.79 -28.65
C ALA A 21 -26.98 4.40 -29.69
N PRO A 22 -27.30 4.07 -30.94
CA PRO A 22 -26.39 3.44 -31.88
C PRO A 22 -25.63 4.42 -32.78
N GLY A 23 -24.37 4.07 -33.04
CA GLY A 23 -23.70 4.25 -34.31
C GLY A 23 -23.09 5.62 -34.64
N ALA A 24 -21.75 5.73 -34.46
CA ALA A 24 -20.94 6.57 -35.33
C ALA A 24 -19.63 5.84 -35.67
N SER A 25 -19.36 5.66 -36.94
CA SER A 25 -18.15 5.06 -37.51
C SER A 25 -16.94 5.94 -37.20
N ALA A 26 -15.95 5.39 -36.50
CA ALA A 26 -14.70 6.10 -36.18
C ALA A 26 -13.76 6.12 -37.38
N ALA A 27 -13.28 7.30 -37.75
CA ALA A 27 -12.16 7.48 -38.67
C ALA A 27 -10.85 6.95 -38.10
N PRO A 28 -9.89 6.44 -38.91
CA PRO A 28 -8.62 5.97 -38.42
C PRO A 28 -7.81 7.13 -37.82
N GLY A 29 -7.46 7.02 -36.56
CA GLY A 29 -6.62 7.97 -35.86
C GLY A 29 -5.19 8.00 -36.42
N PRO A 30 -4.41 9.06 -36.18
CA PRO A 30 -3.06 9.19 -36.70
C PRO A 30 -2.17 8.07 -36.13
N ALA A 31 -1.34 7.49 -37.01
CA ALA A 31 -0.36 6.47 -36.68
C ALA A 31 0.55 6.94 -35.53
N ALA A 32 0.70 6.14 -34.51
CA ALA A 32 1.62 6.41 -33.39
C ALA A 32 3.04 6.54 -33.90
N PRO A 33 3.84 7.51 -33.38
CA PRO A 33 5.23 7.66 -33.75
C PRO A 33 6.01 6.40 -33.37
N SER A 34 6.68 5.82 -34.35
CA SER A 34 7.52 4.61 -34.24
C SER A 34 8.89 4.93 -33.62
N GLY A 35 8.91 5.23 -32.35
CA GLY A 35 10.09 5.45 -31.55
C GLY A 35 9.71 5.33 -30.10
N ARG A 36 9.71 4.06 -29.57
CA ARG A 36 9.53 3.86 -28.13
C ARG A 36 10.65 4.58 -27.39
N PRO A 37 10.35 5.47 -26.41
CA PRO A 37 11.41 6.00 -25.56
C PRO A 37 12.15 4.84 -24.92
N ARG A 38 13.48 4.90 -24.93
CA ARG A 38 14.35 3.94 -24.25
C ARG A 38 14.03 4.04 -22.76
N ARG A 39 13.40 3.01 -22.18
CA ARG A 39 13.16 2.98 -20.74
C ARG A 39 14.45 3.20 -19.97
N ALA A 40 14.35 3.91 -18.87
CA ALA A 40 15.47 4.19 -17.98
C ALA A 40 16.17 2.89 -17.57
N ALA A 41 17.49 2.90 -17.45
CA ALA A 41 18.27 1.77 -16.94
C ALA A 41 17.89 1.41 -15.49
N THR A 42 17.21 2.32 -14.78
CA THR A 42 16.73 2.17 -13.41
C THR A 42 15.22 2.38 -13.39
N GLU A 43 14.45 1.39 -12.89
CA GLU A 43 12.99 1.41 -12.89
C GLU A 43 12.47 0.55 -11.72
N MET A 44 11.47 1.05 -10.98
CA MET A 44 10.74 0.25 -10.00
C MET A 44 9.83 -0.75 -10.72
N ARG A 45 10.04 -2.03 -10.49
CA ARG A 45 9.15 -3.12 -10.91
C ARG A 45 8.83 -3.94 -9.68
N GLY A 46 7.78 -3.54 -8.96
CA GLY A 46 7.50 -4.07 -7.65
C GLY A 46 6.25 -4.92 -7.56
N MET A 47 6.14 -5.69 -6.48
CA MET A 47 4.89 -6.30 -6.04
C MET A 47 4.70 -6.14 -4.54
N TRP A 48 3.45 -6.06 -4.08
CA TRP A 48 3.11 -6.19 -2.68
C TRP A 48 2.89 -7.66 -2.30
N LEU A 49 3.49 -8.09 -1.21
CA LEU A 49 3.28 -9.39 -0.58
C LEU A 49 2.57 -9.18 0.76
N ALA A 50 1.24 -9.30 0.77
CA ALA A 50 0.39 -9.03 1.91
C ALA A 50 0.23 -10.24 2.83
N THR A 51 0.39 -10.02 4.13
CA THR A 51 0.27 -11.07 5.16
C THR A 51 -1.02 -10.99 5.96
N VAL A 52 -1.65 -9.80 6.01
CA VAL A 52 -2.90 -9.62 6.74
C VAL A 52 -3.95 -10.63 6.30
N SER A 53 -4.55 -11.31 7.27
CA SER A 53 -5.56 -12.34 7.02
C SER A 53 -5.09 -13.45 6.06
N ASN A 54 -3.79 -13.70 6.01
CA ASN A 54 -3.17 -14.66 5.08
C ASN A 54 -3.59 -14.41 3.61
N ARG A 55 -3.63 -13.14 3.20
CA ARG A 55 -4.08 -12.79 1.86
C ARG A 55 -3.21 -13.42 0.79
N ASP A 56 -1.92 -13.21 0.88
CA ASP A 56 -0.93 -13.77 -0.04
C ASP A 56 -0.08 -14.83 0.66
N TRP A 57 0.53 -14.49 1.79
CA TRP A 57 1.47 -15.34 2.49
C TRP A 57 1.36 -15.17 4.03
N PRO A 58 1.58 -16.26 4.85
CA PRO A 58 1.49 -17.66 4.41
C PRO A 58 0.11 -17.98 3.84
N SER A 59 -0.03 -18.99 3.00
CA SER A 59 -1.31 -19.34 2.35
C SER A 59 -2.43 -19.67 3.32
N ARG A 60 -2.08 -20.06 4.55
CA ARG A 60 -2.95 -20.23 5.72
C ARG A 60 -2.15 -20.17 7.00
N THR A 61 -2.83 -19.92 8.11
CA THR A 61 -2.22 -19.98 9.45
C THR A 61 -1.78 -21.40 9.79
N GLY A 62 -0.73 -21.52 10.61
CA GLY A 62 -0.28 -22.80 11.18
C GLY A 62 0.38 -23.75 10.18
N LEU A 63 0.84 -23.26 9.02
CA LEU A 63 1.73 -24.03 8.17
C LEU A 63 3.06 -24.33 8.90
N PRO A 64 3.66 -25.51 8.68
CA PRO A 64 5.03 -25.78 9.12
C PRO A 64 6.01 -24.71 8.60
N ALA A 65 7.02 -24.39 9.40
CA ALA A 65 8.03 -23.38 9.03
C ALA A 65 8.71 -23.66 7.67
N ALA A 66 8.95 -24.94 7.35
CA ALA A 66 9.52 -25.35 6.08
C ALA A 66 8.60 -24.98 4.89
N ASP A 67 7.29 -25.21 5.04
CA ASP A 67 6.32 -24.88 3.99
C ASP A 67 6.14 -23.37 3.85
N GLN A 68 6.12 -22.61 4.97
CA GLN A 68 6.11 -21.15 4.94
C GLN A 68 7.32 -20.60 4.16
N ARG A 69 8.53 -21.10 4.44
CA ARG A 69 9.75 -20.71 3.71
C ARG A 69 9.65 -21.05 2.22
N LYS A 70 9.18 -22.25 1.89
CA LYS A 70 9.00 -22.69 0.50
C LYS A 70 8.03 -21.79 -0.26
N GLU A 71 6.89 -21.42 0.35
CA GLU A 71 5.94 -20.49 -0.26
C GLU A 71 6.56 -19.09 -0.45
N LEU A 72 7.27 -18.58 0.57
CA LEU A 72 7.94 -17.28 0.50
C LEU A 72 8.94 -17.23 -0.66
N THR A 73 9.84 -18.22 -0.75
CA THR A 73 10.82 -18.28 -1.83
C THR A 73 10.17 -18.44 -3.20
N ALA A 74 9.06 -19.17 -3.30
CA ALA A 74 8.31 -19.28 -4.55
C ALA A 74 7.74 -17.93 -5.04
N PHE A 75 7.28 -17.04 -4.13
CA PHE A 75 6.87 -15.69 -4.53
C PHE A 75 8.06 -14.85 -4.99
N LEU A 76 9.23 -14.98 -4.35
CA LEU A 76 10.44 -14.28 -4.78
C LEU A 76 10.93 -14.77 -6.13
N ASP A 77 10.88 -16.09 -6.39
CA ASP A 77 11.19 -16.67 -7.70
C ASP A 77 10.23 -16.16 -8.78
N LYS A 78 8.92 -16.06 -8.46
CA LYS A 78 7.94 -15.47 -9.38
C LYS A 78 8.21 -13.99 -9.69
N ALA A 79 8.68 -13.22 -8.72
CA ALA A 79 9.11 -11.84 -8.98
C ALA A 79 10.24 -11.81 -10.05
N VAL A 80 11.24 -12.67 -9.92
CA VAL A 80 12.33 -12.79 -10.90
C VAL A 80 11.83 -13.25 -12.27
N ASP A 81 10.95 -14.27 -12.32
CA ASP A 81 10.36 -14.78 -13.56
C ASP A 81 9.68 -13.68 -14.38
N TYR A 82 8.97 -12.76 -13.69
CA TYR A 82 8.29 -11.61 -14.31
C TYR A 82 9.17 -10.35 -14.41
N ARG A 83 10.50 -10.48 -14.18
CA ARG A 83 11.45 -9.36 -14.24
C ARG A 83 11.11 -8.21 -13.29
N LEU A 84 10.45 -8.52 -12.19
CA LEU A 84 10.31 -7.60 -11.07
C LEU A 84 11.63 -7.52 -10.30
N ASN A 85 11.85 -6.42 -9.57
CA ASN A 85 13.09 -6.18 -8.86
C ASN A 85 12.90 -5.71 -7.42
N THR A 86 11.65 -5.58 -6.97
CA THR A 86 11.31 -5.10 -5.61
C THR A 86 10.10 -5.84 -5.06
N VAL A 87 10.19 -6.24 -3.79
CA VAL A 87 9.07 -6.84 -3.06
C VAL A 87 8.76 -6.00 -1.82
N MET A 88 7.52 -5.52 -1.71
CA MET A 88 7.01 -4.82 -0.53
C MET A 88 6.33 -5.84 0.38
N PHE A 89 7.08 -6.36 1.35
CA PHE A 89 6.66 -7.45 2.23
C PHE A 89 6.00 -6.93 3.50
N GLN A 90 4.73 -7.25 3.72
CA GLN A 90 4.00 -6.82 4.91
C GLN A 90 4.47 -7.57 6.16
N VAL A 91 5.20 -6.87 7.02
CA VAL A 91 5.84 -7.45 8.21
C VAL A 91 5.17 -7.04 9.52
N ARG A 92 4.27 -6.04 9.48
CA ARG A 92 3.49 -5.58 10.63
C ARG A 92 2.04 -5.29 10.20
N PRO A 93 1.21 -6.35 10.03
CA PRO A 93 -0.16 -6.18 9.50
C PRO A 93 -1.17 -5.68 10.53
N THR A 94 -1.06 -6.08 11.80
CA THR A 94 -2.06 -5.84 12.86
C THR A 94 -1.41 -5.66 14.23
N ALA A 95 -0.52 -4.68 14.37
CA ALA A 95 0.24 -4.41 15.60
C ALA A 95 0.88 -5.69 16.19
N ASP A 96 1.39 -6.50 15.31
CA ASP A 96 2.08 -7.76 15.55
C ASP A 96 3.24 -7.90 14.56
N ALA A 97 4.22 -8.75 14.85
CA ALA A 97 5.48 -8.77 14.14
C ALA A 97 5.74 -10.09 13.39
N PHE A 98 6.42 -9.98 12.24
CA PHE A 98 6.99 -11.09 11.49
C PHE A 98 8.51 -11.22 11.72
N TRP A 99 8.99 -10.69 12.85
CA TRP A 99 10.37 -10.79 13.35
C TRP A 99 10.37 -10.84 14.89
N PRO A 100 11.45 -11.26 15.56
CA PRO A 100 11.54 -11.24 17.02
C PRO A 100 11.61 -9.80 17.54
N SER A 101 10.41 -9.21 17.76
CA SER A 101 10.24 -7.84 18.27
C SER A 101 10.14 -7.82 19.79
N PRO A 102 10.82 -6.89 20.50
CA PRO A 102 10.61 -6.68 21.93
C PRO A 102 9.37 -5.82 22.23
N TYR A 103 8.76 -5.24 21.20
CA TYR A 103 7.63 -4.31 21.32
C TYR A 103 6.28 -5.00 21.14
N GLU A 104 6.19 -5.92 20.19
CA GLU A 104 4.93 -6.53 19.75
C GLU A 104 5.04 -8.04 19.66
N PRO A 105 3.93 -8.77 19.87
CA PRO A 105 3.95 -10.23 19.80
C PRO A 105 4.14 -10.73 18.36
N TRP A 106 4.58 -11.97 18.22
CA TRP A 106 4.53 -12.69 16.95
C TRP A 106 3.12 -12.70 16.35
N SER A 107 3.02 -12.50 15.04
CA SER A 107 1.74 -12.48 14.36
C SER A 107 1.04 -13.84 14.40
N GLN A 108 -0.28 -13.81 14.66
CA GLN A 108 -1.14 -14.99 14.57
C GLN A 108 -1.18 -15.60 13.17
N TYR A 109 -0.90 -14.83 12.14
CA TYR A 109 -0.93 -15.30 10.75
C TYR A 109 0.17 -16.31 10.43
N LEU A 110 1.22 -16.39 11.25
CA LEU A 110 2.28 -17.41 11.15
C LEU A 110 1.83 -18.75 11.72
N THR A 111 1.48 -18.76 13.00
CA THR A 111 1.28 -20.00 13.77
C THR A 111 -0.19 -20.33 14.05
N GLY A 112 -1.11 -19.38 13.79
CA GLY A 112 -2.50 -19.46 14.22
C GLY A 112 -2.73 -18.96 15.65
N THR A 113 -1.67 -18.66 16.39
CA THR A 113 -1.73 -18.18 17.78
C THR A 113 -0.82 -16.95 17.93
N GLN A 114 -1.41 -15.80 18.27
CA GLN A 114 -0.64 -14.58 18.49
C GLN A 114 0.38 -14.78 19.63
N GLY A 115 1.60 -14.28 19.45
CA GLY A 115 2.68 -14.39 20.44
C GLY A 115 3.42 -15.72 20.44
N LYS A 116 2.95 -16.75 19.72
CA LYS A 116 3.67 -18.02 19.59
C LYS A 116 4.80 -17.88 18.58
N ASP A 117 6.02 -18.13 19.03
CA ASP A 117 7.23 -18.15 18.20
C ASP A 117 7.06 -19.18 17.05
N PRO A 118 7.25 -18.78 15.79
CA PRO A 118 7.19 -19.70 14.65
C PRO A 118 8.42 -20.61 14.54
N GLY A 119 9.44 -20.43 15.39
CA GLY A 119 10.69 -21.20 15.37
C GLY A 119 11.64 -20.81 14.24
N TRP A 120 11.45 -19.65 13.62
CA TRP A 120 12.32 -19.10 12.59
C TRP A 120 12.09 -17.58 12.43
N ASP A 121 12.95 -16.92 11.69
CA ASP A 121 12.90 -15.48 11.46
C ASP A 121 12.35 -15.19 10.03
N PRO A 122 11.05 -14.88 9.86
CA PRO A 122 10.46 -14.58 8.56
C PRO A 122 11.08 -13.37 7.87
N LEU A 123 11.27 -12.25 8.59
CA LEU A 123 11.80 -11.03 8.00
C LEU A 123 13.28 -11.19 7.62
N GLY A 124 14.10 -11.75 8.52
CA GLY A 124 15.52 -11.99 8.22
C GLY A 124 15.69 -12.92 7.03
N THR A 125 14.90 -13.99 6.97
CA THR A 125 14.89 -14.90 5.81
C THR A 125 14.46 -14.21 4.54
N ALA A 126 13.37 -13.41 4.58
CA ALA A 126 12.87 -12.69 3.40
C ALA A 126 13.91 -11.72 2.83
N VAL A 127 14.63 -10.98 3.70
CA VAL A 127 15.70 -10.07 3.27
C VAL A 127 16.83 -10.86 2.60
N ALA A 128 17.31 -11.91 3.24
CA ALA A 128 18.41 -12.73 2.71
C ALA A 128 18.06 -13.36 1.35
N GLU A 129 16.87 -13.96 1.26
CA GLU A 129 16.39 -14.64 0.04
C GLU A 129 16.07 -13.66 -1.11
N ALA A 130 15.56 -12.46 -0.80
CA ALA A 130 15.35 -11.40 -1.79
C ALA A 130 16.69 -10.92 -2.35
N HIS A 131 17.65 -10.58 -1.48
CA HIS A 131 18.97 -10.11 -1.87
C HIS A 131 19.75 -11.16 -2.67
N ALA A 132 19.65 -12.46 -2.30
CA ALA A 132 20.27 -13.55 -3.06
C ALA A 132 19.74 -13.64 -4.51
N ARG A 133 18.55 -13.11 -4.78
CA ARG A 133 17.92 -13.03 -6.10
C ARG A 133 18.10 -11.68 -6.80
N GLY A 134 18.82 -10.76 -6.20
CA GLY A 134 18.97 -9.39 -6.72
C GLY A 134 17.73 -8.52 -6.56
N LEU A 135 16.77 -8.95 -5.73
CA LEU A 135 15.56 -8.18 -5.40
C LEU A 135 15.82 -7.23 -4.22
N ARG A 136 15.19 -6.04 -4.24
CA ARG A 136 15.05 -5.20 -3.06
C ARG A 136 13.89 -5.66 -2.21
N LEU A 137 14.04 -5.59 -0.89
CA LEU A 137 12.99 -5.89 0.06
C LEU A 137 12.61 -4.64 0.84
N HIS A 138 11.39 -4.15 0.61
CA HIS A 138 10.80 -3.06 1.37
C HIS A 138 9.92 -3.66 2.48
N ALA A 139 10.23 -3.37 3.74
CA ALA A 139 9.43 -3.81 4.86
C ALA A 139 8.17 -2.94 4.97
N TRP A 140 7.01 -3.56 4.81
CA TRP A 140 5.72 -2.87 4.84
C TRP A 140 5.07 -3.00 6.22
N PHE A 141 4.75 -1.85 6.82
CA PHE A 141 4.14 -1.71 8.13
C PHE A 141 2.77 -1.03 7.99
N ASN A 142 1.75 -1.56 8.67
CA ASN A 142 0.53 -0.84 8.94
C ASN A 142 0.66 -0.18 10.33
N PRO A 143 0.69 1.16 10.45
CA PRO A 143 1.08 1.79 11.71
C PRO A 143 0.04 1.67 12.83
N TYR A 144 -1.27 1.69 12.51
CA TYR A 144 -2.28 1.88 13.57
C TYR A 144 -3.30 0.75 13.73
N ARG A 145 -3.46 -0.13 12.75
CA ARG A 145 -4.41 -1.24 12.88
C ARG A 145 -3.92 -2.28 13.88
N ILE A 146 -4.75 -2.61 14.91
CA ILE A 146 -4.43 -3.59 15.95
C ILE A 146 -5.03 -4.95 15.63
N ALA A 147 -6.30 -5.00 15.22
CA ALA A 147 -7.00 -6.26 14.97
C ALA A 147 -8.14 -6.10 13.96
N ASN A 148 -8.48 -7.19 13.26
CA ASN A 148 -9.65 -7.27 12.38
C ASN A 148 -10.91 -7.76 13.13
N ASN A 149 -11.05 -7.40 14.38
CA ASN A 149 -12.23 -7.59 15.25
C ASN A 149 -12.25 -6.49 16.32
N THR A 150 -13.33 -6.39 17.09
CA THR A 150 -13.52 -5.35 18.12
C THR A 150 -13.30 -5.83 19.55
N ASP A 151 -12.84 -7.06 19.76
CA ASP A 151 -12.66 -7.65 21.08
C ASP A 151 -11.18 -7.64 21.50
N PRO A 152 -10.75 -6.70 22.39
CA PRO A 152 -9.38 -6.69 22.92
C PRO A 152 -9.03 -7.97 23.70
N GLY A 153 -10.02 -8.70 24.22
CA GLY A 153 -9.82 -9.97 24.94
C GLY A 153 -9.21 -11.07 24.09
N ARG A 154 -9.29 -10.96 22.76
CA ARG A 154 -8.69 -11.91 21.81
C ARG A 154 -7.20 -11.67 21.57
N LEU A 155 -6.66 -10.54 21.99
CA LEU A 155 -5.21 -10.28 21.96
C LEU A 155 -4.53 -10.99 23.13
N VAL A 156 -3.29 -11.43 22.94
CA VAL A 156 -2.51 -12.00 24.05
C VAL A 156 -2.30 -10.98 25.17
N ALA A 157 -2.20 -11.44 26.42
CA ALA A 157 -2.06 -10.56 27.59
C ALA A 157 -0.84 -9.61 27.52
N SER A 158 0.22 -10.04 26.84
CA SER A 158 1.43 -9.23 26.64
C SER A 158 1.29 -8.14 25.58
N HIS A 159 0.21 -8.17 24.78
CA HIS A 159 0.01 -7.18 23.69
C HIS A 159 -0.08 -5.76 24.26
N PRO A 160 0.59 -4.76 23.66
CA PRO A 160 0.56 -3.36 24.14
C PRO A 160 -0.86 -2.80 24.26
N ALA A 161 -1.76 -3.09 23.33
CA ALA A 161 -3.16 -2.68 23.39
C ALA A 161 -3.93 -3.28 24.59
N ARG A 162 -3.48 -4.40 25.17
CA ARG A 162 -4.03 -4.98 26.41
C ARG A 162 -3.47 -4.28 27.65
N LYS A 163 -2.22 -3.80 27.57
CA LYS A 163 -1.55 -3.08 28.65
C LYS A 163 -2.00 -1.62 28.73
N HIS A 164 -2.37 -1.05 27.58
CA HIS A 164 -2.79 0.34 27.39
C HIS A 164 -4.16 0.38 26.70
N PRO A 165 -5.26 0.05 27.40
CA PRO A 165 -6.60 0.07 26.81
C PRO A 165 -7.05 1.48 26.42
N ASP A 166 -6.48 2.52 27.03
CA ASP A 166 -6.64 3.94 26.71
C ASP A 166 -6.08 4.33 25.32
N TRP A 167 -5.22 3.50 24.74
CA TRP A 167 -4.68 3.71 23.40
C TRP A 167 -5.60 3.19 22.28
N VAL A 168 -6.64 2.44 22.61
CA VAL A 168 -7.41 1.63 21.68
C VAL A 168 -8.73 2.26 21.33
N VAL A 169 -9.00 2.40 20.02
CA VAL A 169 -10.30 2.85 19.50
C VAL A 169 -10.93 1.73 18.66
N PRO A 170 -12.09 1.21 19.07
CA PRO A 170 -12.92 0.34 18.22
C PRO A 170 -13.59 1.17 17.12
N TYR A 171 -13.43 0.75 15.87
CA TYR A 171 -14.05 1.44 14.74
C TYR A 171 -14.19 0.50 13.54
N GLY A 172 -15.32 0.56 12.83
CA GLY A 172 -15.53 -0.20 11.59
C GLY A 172 -15.34 -1.73 11.74
N GLY A 173 -15.69 -2.29 12.90
CA GLY A 173 -15.51 -3.72 13.16
C GLY A 173 -14.07 -4.14 13.47
N LYS A 174 -13.18 -3.20 13.74
CA LYS A 174 -11.74 -3.42 13.99
C LYS A 174 -11.27 -2.65 15.23
N LEU A 175 -10.04 -2.93 15.67
CA LEU A 175 -9.35 -2.15 16.69
C LEU A 175 -8.20 -1.37 16.05
N TYR A 176 -8.05 -0.13 16.49
CA TYR A 176 -6.97 0.77 16.07
C TYR A 176 -6.27 1.39 17.28
N TYR A 177 -5.00 1.67 17.17
CA TYR A 177 -4.35 2.64 18.03
C TYR A 177 -4.86 4.04 17.69
N ASN A 178 -5.01 4.89 18.70
CA ASN A 178 -5.38 6.29 18.54
C ASN A 178 -4.17 7.13 18.10
N PRO A 179 -4.13 7.62 16.85
CA PRO A 179 -2.98 8.40 16.36
C PRO A 179 -2.80 9.73 17.09
N GLY A 180 -3.86 10.21 17.78
CA GLY A 180 -3.86 11.44 18.53
C GLY A 180 -3.12 11.41 19.87
N ILE A 181 -2.67 10.23 20.30
CA ILE A 181 -1.93 10.05 21.56
C ILE A 181 -0.41 10.06 21.27
N PRO A 182 0.36 11.05 21.79
CA PRO A 182 1.80 11.12 21.53
C PRO A 182 2.57 9.87 21.93
N ALA A 183 2.19 9.22 23.05
CA ALA A 183 2.82 7.96 23.49
C ALA A 183 2.60 6.80 22.49
N VAL A 184 1.43 6.75 21.82
CA VAL A 184 1.16 5.79 20.74
C VAL A 184 2.11 6.03 19.57
N ARG A 185 2.28 7.28 19.15
CA ARG A 185 3.19 7.62 18.03
C ARG A 185 4.63 7.19 18.33
N THR A 186 5.13 7.53 19.52
CA THR A 186 6.47 7.11 19.97
C THR A 186 6.60 5.58 20.01
N PHE A 187 5.59 4.87 20.51
CA PHE A 187 5.60 3.41 20.55
C PHE A 187 5.64 2.79 19.14
N VAL A 188 4.79 3.28 18.22
CA VAL A 188 4.75 2.80 16.83
C VAL A 188 6.08 3.07 16.12
N GLU A 189 6.66 4.25 16.30
CA GLU A 189 7.99 4.58 15.78
C GLU A 189 9.04 3.58 16.28
N GLN A 190 9.12 3.35 17.59
CA GLN A 190 10.10 2.42 18.18
C GLN A 190 9.92 0.99 17.66
N ALA A 191 8.67 0.51 17.53
CA ALA A 191 8.39 -0.81 17.02
C ALA A 191 8.84 -0.99 15.56
N ILE A 192 8.65 0.03 14.72
CA ILE A 192 9.09 0.03 13.31
C ILE A 192 10.62 0.13 13.22
N LEU A 193 11.22 1.06 13.95
CA LEU A 193 12.67 1.28 13.92
C LEU A 193 13.47 0.09 14.48
N ASP A 194 12.88 -0.75 15.35
CA ASP A 194 13.50 -2.02 15.80
C ASP A 194 13.78 -2.94 14.60
N ALA A 195 12.85 -3.09 13.67
CA ALA A 195 13.07 -3.88 12.45
C ALA A 195 14.19 -3.28 11.59
N VAL A 196 14.20 -1.95 11.41
CA VAL A 196 15.25 -1.26 10.64
C VAL A 196 16.63 -1.43 11.28
N ALA A 197 16.70 -1.39 12.61
CA ALA A 197 17.96 -1.59 13.33
C ALA A 197 18.50 -3.00 13.15
N LYS A 198 17.62 -4.02 13.16
CA LYS A 198 17.98 -5.44 13.11
C LYS A 198 18.29 -5.95 11.71
N TYR A 199 17.56 -5.45 10.69
CA TYR A 199 17.61 -6.01 9.34
C TYR A 199 18.05 -4.98 8.29
N PRO A 200 18.84 -5.38 7.31
CA PRO A 200 19.23 -4.52 6.19
C PRO A 200 18.11 -4.45 5.13
N VAL A 201 16.92 -3.99 5.55
CA VAL A 201 15.82 -3.72 4.63
C VAL A 201 16.17 -2.55 3.72
N ASP A 202 15.76 -2.61 2.44
CA ASP A 202 16.07 -1.57 1.47
C ASP A 202 15.16 -0.34 1.65
N ALA A 203 13.95 -0.55 2.20
CA ALA A 203 13.05 0.54 2.56
C ALA A 203 12.08 0.15 3.68
N VAL A 204 11.57 1.17 4.38
CA VAL A 204 10.32 1.16 5.14
C VAL A 204 9.20 1.56 4.20
N HIS A 205 8.07 0.88 4.25
CA HIS A 205 6.91 1.16 3.42
C HIS A 205 5.63 1.23 4.26
N PHE A 206 4.83 2.29 4.09
CA PHE A 206 3.49 2.40 4.65
C PHE A 206 2.45 2.27 3.54
N ASP A 207 1.27 1.71 3.88
CA ASP A 207 0.11 1.66 3.01
C ASP A 207 -0.78 2.92 3.15
N ASP A 208 -2.07 2.77 2.89
CA ASP A 208 -3.09 3.81 2.94
C ASP A 208 -3.84 3.89 4.29
N TYR A 209 -3.52 3.01 5.26
CA TYR A 209 -4.22 2.94 6.53
C TYR A 209 -3.55 3.79 7.61
N PHE A 210 -3.87 5.09 7.65
CA PHE A 210 -3.56 6.01 8.73
C PHE A 210 -4.73 6.10 9.71
N TYR A 211 -5.55 7.14 9.71
CA TYR A 211 -6.91 7.01 10.26
C TYR A 211 -7.70 6.04 9.38
N PRO A 212 -8.66 5.27 9.96
CA PRO A 212 -9.43 4.31 9.18
C PRO A 212 -10.34 4.98 8.15
N TYR A 213 -10.63 4.25 7.06
CA TYR A 213 -11.61 4.68 6.07
C TYR A 213 -12.97 4.95 6.72
N PRO A 214 -13.71 5.98 6.27
CA PRO A 214 -15.01 6.34 6.82
C PRO A 214 -15.99 5.18 6.77
N VAL A 215 -16.71 4.96 7.87
CA VAL A 215 -17.83 4.02 7.96
C VAL A 215 -19.09 4.81 8.25
N ALA A 216 -20.12 4.65 7.41
CA ALA A 216 -21.37 5.38 7.56
C ALA A 216 -21.96 5.20 8.96
N GLY A 217 -22.34 6.29 9.60
CA GLY A 217 -22.94 6.31 10.93
C GLY A 217 -21.96 6.04 12.09
N GLN A 218 -20.64 5.98 11.83
CA GLN A 218 -19.64 5.83 12.88
C GLN A 218 -18.69 7.04 12.92
N THR A 219 -18.25 7.39 14.10
CA THR A 219 -17.21 8.39 14.36
C THR A 219 -16.03 7.69 15.01
N PHE A 220 -14.81 8.02 14.57
CA PHE A 220 -13.59 7.57 15.25
C PHE A 220 -13.49 8.35 16.59
N ASP A 221 -13.58 7.61 17.69
CA ASP A 221 -13.63 8.19 19.04
C ASP A 221 -12.22 8.55 19.54
N ASP A 222 -11.80 9.75 19.22
CA ASP A 222 -10.56 10.35 19.71
C ASP A 222 -10.81 11.60 20.57
N ASP A 223 -12.01 11.74 21.15
CA ASP A 223 -12.45 12.94 21.89
C ASP A 223 -11.51 13.27 23.04
N ALA A 224 -11.23 12.32 23.91
CA ALA A 224 -10.33 12.52 25.05
C ALA A 224 -8.90 12.93 24.62
N ALA A 225 -8.40 12.37 23.51
CA ALA A 225 -7.09 12.73 22.99
C ALA A 225 -7.10 14.14 22.37
N TYR A 226 -8.18 14.52 21.70
CA TYR A 226 -8.34 15.86 21.14
C TYR A 226 -8.44 16.91 22.24
N ASP A 227 -9.21 16.66 23.30
CA ASP A 227 -9.33 17.55 24.44
C ASP A 227 -7.97 17.76 25.13
N ALA A 228 -7.16 16.72 25.21
CA ALA A 228 -5.84 16.80 25.83
C ALA A 228 -4.75 17.44 24.95
N HIS A 229 -4.82 17.29 23.62
CA HIS A 229 -3.70 17.59 22.70
C HIS A 229 -4.10 18.44 21.49
N GLY A 230 -5.38 18.77 21.30
CA GLY A 230 -5.89 19.49 20.13
C GLY A 230 -6.02 21.00 20.29
N GLY A 231 -5.76 21.55 21.48
CA GLY A 231 -6.08 22.94 21.83
C GLY A 231 -5.46 24.05 20.98
N ASP A 232 -4.28 23.76 20.38
CA ASP A 232 -3.55 24.72 19.53
C ASP A 232 -3.98 24.68 18.05
N PHE A 233 -4.88 23.76 17.68
CA PHE A 233 -5.28 23.56 16.30
C PHE A 233 -6.61 24.25 15.97
N SER A 234 -6.72 24.75 14.75
CA SER A 234 -7.93 25.42 14.24
C SER A 234 -9.14 24.46 14.10
N SER A 235 -8.90 23.16 14.05
CA SER A 235 -9.94 22.13 13.96
C SER A 235 -9.39 20.74 14.31
N ARG A 236 -10.28 19.81 14.68
CA ARG A 236 -9.93 18.39 14.88
C ARG A 236 -9.29 17.78 13.62
N ALA A 237 -9.79 18.12 12.44
CA ALA A 237 -9.22 17.63 11.19
C ALA A 237 -7.77 18.11 10.98
N ALA A 238 -7.46 19.35 11.34
CA ALA A 238 -6.09 19.86 11.29
C ALA A 238 -5.18 19.14 12.28
N TRP A 239 -5.65 18.88 13.50
CA TRP A 239 -4.93 18.12 14.50
C TRP A 239 -4.69 16.66 14.09
N ARG A 240 -5.71 15.98 13.53
CA ARG A 240 -5.56 14.61 13.01
C ARG A 240 -4.49 14.54 11.92
N ARG A 241 -4.47 15.49 11.00
CA ARG A 241 -3.42 15.54 9.95
C ARG A 241 -2.03 15.78 10.53
N ASP A 242 -1.91 16.65 11.50
CA ASP A 242 -0.63 16.89 12.19
C ASP A 242 -0.10 15.63 12.89
N ASN A 243 -0.98 14.84 13.51
CA ASN A 243 -0.57 13.58 14.14
C ASN A 243 0.04 12.60 13.12
N ILE A 244 -0.53 12.50 11.92
CA ILE A 244 0.01 11.66 10.85
C ILE A 244 1.27 12.27 10.25
N ASP A 245 1.28 13.57 10.01
CA ASP A 245 2.45 14.30 9.51
C ASP A 245 3.67 14.10 10.41
N ARG A 246 3.47 14.17 11.74
CA ARG A 246 4.54 13.92 12.71
C ARG A 246 5.06 12.50 12.64
N LEU A 247 4.19 11.49 12.58
CA LEU A 247 4.65 10.10 12.43
C LEU A 247 5.49 9.94 11.17
N VAL A 248 5.03 10.48 10.03
CA VAL A 248 5.76 10.38 8.76
C VAL A 248 7.14 11.04 8.85
N ALA A 249 7.21 12.24 9.43
CA ALA A 249 8.47 12.96 9.60
C ALA A 249 9.43 12.25 10.58
N GLU A 250 8.92 11.79 11.73
CA GLU A 250 9.70 11.08 12.76
C GLU A 250 10.27 9.76 12.21
N ILE A 251 9.46 8.98 11.47
CA ILE A 251 9.92 7.74 10.81
C ILE A 251 10.99 8.05 9.75
N ALA A 252 10.79 9.07 8.91
CA ALA A 252 11.79 9.47 7.92
C ALA A 252 13.15 9.78 8.57
N ASP A 253 13.12 10.59 9.63
CA ASP A 253 14.32 10.95 10.39
C ASP A 253 14.94 9.76 11.11
N GLY A 254 14.14 8.91 11.75
CA GLY A 254 14.57 7.72 12.46
C GLY A 254 15.24 6.70 11.55
N VAL A 255 14.64 6.42 10.39
CA VAL A 255 15.20 5.52 9.37
C VAL A 255 16.56 6.03 8.88
N LYS A 256 16.67 7.32 8.53
CA LYS A 256 17.92 7.92 8.05
C LYS A 256 19.02 7.94 9.11
N LYS A 257 18.67 8.14 10.39
CA LYS A 257 19.63 8.08 11.51
C LYS A 257 20.17 6.69 11.72
N LEU A 258 19.32 5.65 11.62
CA LEU A 258 19.73 4.26 11.82
C LEU A 258 20.46 3.68 10.62
N ARG A 259 19.95 3.91 9.41
CA ARG A 259 20.48 3.39 8.16
C ARG A 259 20.32 4.41 7.03
N PRO A 260 21.31 5.28 6.78
CA PRO A 260 21.21 6.34 5.79
C PRO A 260 20.84 5.89 4.36
N GLY A 261 21.16 4.63 4.01
CA GLY A 261 20.84 4.04 2.71
C GLY A 261 19.43 3.42 2.63
N THR A 262 18.72 3.26 3.75
CA THR A 262 17.34 2.75 3.73
C THR A 262 16.37 3.85 3.36
N ARG A 263 15.48 3.58 2.40
CA ARG A 263 14.47 4.54 1.93
C ARG A 263 13.20 4.46 2.78
N PHE A 264 12.39 5.51 2.72
CA PHE A 264 11.04 5.49 3.28
C PHE A 264 10.04 5.93 2.23
N GLY A 265 8.96 5.14 2.05
CA GLY A 265 7.91 5.44 1.09
C GLY A 265 6.52 5.06 1.56
N VAL A 266 5.53 5.58 0.84
CA VAL A 266 4.11 5.40 1.18
C VAL A 266 3.32 5.05 -0.07
N SER A 267 2.36 4.11 0.05
CA SER A 267 1.36 3.82 -0.98
C SER A 267 -0.04 4.25 -0.52
N PRO A 268 -0.40 5.51 -0.71
CA PRO A 268 -1.69 6.02 -0.27
C PRO A 268 -2.82 5.66 -1.23
N PHE A 269 -4.07 5.78 -0.79
CA PHE A 269 -5.19 5.94 -1.71
C PHE A 269 -4.90 7.08 -2.68
N ALA A 270 -5.18 6.89 -3.98
CA ALA A 270 -4.57 7.73 -5.01
C ALA A 270 -5.15 9.14 -5.13
N VAL A 271 -6.34 9.42 -4.59
CA VAL A 271 -6.94 10.75 -4.66
C VAL A 271 -6.66 11.55 -3.38
N TRP A 272 -5.83 12.58 -3.51
CA TRP A 272 -5.56 13.51 -2.41
C TRP A 272 -6.80 14.32 -2.08
N ARG A 273 -7.36 15.03 -3.06
CA ARG A 273 -8.64 15.72 -3.07
C ARG A 273 -9.18 15.79 -4.49
N ASN A 274 -10.50 15.82 -4.65
CA ASN A 274 -11.13 16.14 -5.92
C ASN A 274 -10.96 17.64 -6.22
N ALA A 275 -10.87 18.03 -7.48
CA ALA A 275 -10.77 19.44 -7.88
C ALA A 275 -11.99 20.27 -7.47
N THR A 276 -13.14 19.64 -7.25
CA THR A 276 -14.35 20.27 -6.71
C THR A 276 -14.26 20.58 -5.22
N THR A 277 -13.45 19.84 -4.46
CA THR A 277 -13.18 20.08 -3.03
C THR A 277 -12.07 21.10 -2.85
N ASP A 278 -11.01 21.01 -3.66
CA ASP A 278 -9.87 21.91 -3.64
C ASP A 278 -9.32 22.05 -5.05
N SER A 279 -9.18 23.29 -5.57
CA SER A 279 -8.69 23.55 -6.92
C SER A 279 -7.29 22.98 -7.23
N ARG A 280 -6.52 22.60 -6.20
CA ARG A 280 -5.23 21.91 -6.32
C ARG A 280 -5.37 20.39 -6.42
N GLY A 281 -6.59 19.87 -6.30
CA GLY A 281 -6.91 18.44 -6.39
C GLY A 281 -6.92 17.91 -7.82
N SER A 282 -7.13 16.62 -7.96
CA SER A 282 -7.27 15.95 -9.26
C SER A 282 -8.67 16.13 -9.85
N ASP A 283 -8.78 16.09 -11.18
CA ASP A 283 -10.08 16.08 -11.88
C ASP A 283 -10.77 14.71 -11.73
N THR A 284 -11.21 14.44 -10.52
CA THR A 284 -11.84 13.21 -10.07
C THR A 284 -13.14 13.49 -9.33
N LYS A 285 -13.91 12.41 -9.07
CA LYS A 285 -15.13 12.38 -8.26
C LYS A 285 -15.08 11.18 -7.33
N ALA A 286 -13.92 10.95 -6.70
CA ALA A 286 -13.74 9.85 -5.77
C ALA A 286 -14.57 10.07 -4.51
N GLY A 287 -15.08 8.97 -3.94
CA GLY A 287 -15.87 9.00 -2.71
C GLY A 287 -15.01 9.10 -1.43
N VAL A 288 -13.69 9.02 -1.55
CA VAL A 288 -12.72 9.16 -0.46
C VAL A 288 -11.60 10.09 -0.91
N GLU A 289 -11.15 10.97 -0.02
CA GLU A 289 -10.06 11.90 -0.22
C GLU A 289 -9.04 11.73 0.92
N THR A 290 -7.76 11.46 0.61
CA THR A 290 -6.77 11.16 1.67
C THR A 290 -6.64 12.29 2.68
N TYR A 291 -6.71 13.54 2.22
CA TYR A 291 -6.56 14.73 3.06
C TYR A 291 -7.71 14.89 4.06
N ASP A 292 -8.95 14.65 3.64
CA ASP A 292 -10.13 14.92 4.46
C ASP A 292 -10.61 13.68 5.23
N ASP A 293 -10.56 12.51 4.61
CA ASP A 293 -11.14 11.28 5.17
C ASP A 293 -10.12 10.44 5.94
N LEU A 294 -8.87 10.39 5.46
CA LEU A 294 -7.79 9.61 6.09
C LEU A 294 -6.82 10.50 6.87
N TYR A 295 -7.03 11.82 6.83
CA TYR A 295 -6.18 12.83 7.47
C TYR A 295 -4.70 12.69 7.08
N ALA A 296 -4.45 12.32 5.83
CA ALA A 296 -3.13 12.08 5.27
C ALA A 296 -2.82 13.11 4.17
N ASP A 297 -1.97 14.10 4.47
CA ASP A 297 -1.58 15.13 3.50
C ASP A 297 -0.41 14.63 2.61
N THR A 298 -0.71 13.63 1.80
CA THR A 298 0.25 12.94 0.94
C THR A 298 0.94 13.87 -0.05
N ARG A 299 0.24 14.91 -0.52
CA ARG A 299 0.79 15.96 -1.36
C ARG A 299 1.88 16.77 -0.64
N LYS A 300 1.65 17.14 0.63
CA LYS A 300 2.63 17.84 1.48
C LYS A 300 3.89 17.00 1.69
N TRP A 301 3.76 15.69 1.93
CA TRP A 301 4.91 14.83 2.16
C TRP A 301 5.84 14.77 0.95
N VAL A 302 5.28 14.71 -0.27
CA VAL A 302 6.03 14.79 -1.51
C VAL A 302 6.70 16.16 -1.66
N GLN A 303 5.97 17.26 -1.50
CA GLN A 303 6.50 18.62 -1.68
C GLN A 303 7.56 19.00 -0.65
N LYS A 304 7.52 18.40 0.55
CA LYS A 304 8.52 18.61 1.61
C LYS A 304 9.67 17.63 1.56
N ASN A 305 9.63 16.64 0.64
CA ASN A 305 10.63 15.57 0.54
C ASN A 305 10.78 14.80 1.88
N TRP A 306 9.65 14.58 2.59
CA TRP A 306 9.65 13.79 3.81
C TRP A 306 9.75 12.30 3.53
N ILE A 307 9.34 11.89 2.34
CA ILE A 307 9.39 10.50 1.87
C ILE A 307 10.29 10.41 0.63
N ASP A 308 11.00 9.30 0.49
CA ASP A 308 11.90 9.06 -0.64
C ASP A 308 11.13 8.61 -1.90
N TYR A 309 9.95 8.01 -1.72
CA TYR A 309 9.08 7.63 -2.83
C TYR A 309 7.61 7.56 -2.42
N ILE A 310 6.74 7.72 -3.41
CA ILE A 310 5.30 7.56 -3.26
C ILE A 310 4.77 6.60 -4.32
N VAL A 311 3.78 5.74 -3.94
CA VAL A 311 3.15 4.76 -4.82
C VAL A 311 1.63 4.89 -4.70
N PRO A 312 1.00 5.95 -5.28
CA PRO A 312 -0.45 6.07 -5.24
C PRO A 312 -1.11 4.83 -5.85
N GLN A 313 -2.13 4.31 -5.17
CA GLN A 313 -2.88 3.11 -5.56
C GLN A 313 -3.91 3.48 -6.64
N VAL A 314 -3.47 3.55 -7.91
CA VAL A 314 -4.33 3.96 -9.04
C VAL A 314 -5.10 2.74 -9.56
N TYR A 315 -6.07 2.28 -8.77
CA TYR A 315 -6.78 1.01 -8.98
C TYR A 315 -8.03 1.16 -9.87
N TRP A 316 -8.00 2.04 -10.85
CA TRP A 316 -9.05 2.26 -11.83
C TRP A 316 -8.53 2.09 -13.25
N GLN A 317 -9.41 1.67 -14.15
CA GLN A 317 -9.10 1.58 -15.56
C GLN A 317 -9.00 2.97 -16.22
N ILE A 318 -8.36 3.04 -17.38
CA ILE A 318 -8.41 4.21 -18.25
C ILE A 318 -9.87 4.52 -18.62
N GLY A 319 -10.27 5.79 -18.51
CA GLY A 319 -11.62 6.24 -18.80
C GLY A 319 -12.64 6.01 -17.65
N ASN A 320 -12.20 5.66 -16.44
CA ASN A 320 -13.09 5.54 -15.28
C ASN A 320 -13.74 6.89 -14.96
N SER A 321 -15.08 6.93 -14.82
CA SER A 321 -15.82 8.17 -14.62
C SER A 321 -15.61 8.85 -13.27
N ALA A 322 -15.24 8.09 -12.25
CA ALA A 322 -14.98 8.62 -10.90
C ALA A 322 -13.52 9.02 -10.69
N ALA A 323 -12.59 8.21 -11.19
CA ALA A 323 -11.16 8.46 -11.07
C ALA A 323 -10.43 7.81 -12.26
N ASP A 324 -10.38 8.53 -13.39
CA ASP A 324 -9.69 8.07 -14.59
C ASP A 324 -8.19 7.88 -14.29
N TYR A 325 -7.67 6.69 -14.60
CA TYR A 325 -6.24 6.39 -14.46
C TYR A 325 -5.36 7.51 -15.04
N ALA A 326 -5.68 7.97 -16.27
CA ALA A 326 -4.91 9.00 -16.95
C ALA A 326 -4.87 10.31 -16.15
N LYS A 327 -6.01 10.75 -15.62
CA LYS A 327 -6.11 12.00 -14.84
C LYS A 327 -5.39 11.91 -13.49
N VAL A 328 -5.46 10.76 -12.85
CA VAL A 328 -4.77 10.55 -11.56
C VAL A 328 -3.26 10.50 -11.73
N VAL A 329 -2.77 9.81 -12.77
CA VAL A 329 -1.33 9.77 -13.10
C VAL A 329 -0.80 11.14 -13.48
N ASP A 330 -1.52 11.90 -14.32
CA ASP A 330 -1.17 13.28 -14.70
C ASP A 330 -1.04 14.18 -13.46
N TRP A 331 -2.02 14.10 -12.56
CA TRP A 331 -2.01 14.89 -11.32
C TRP A 331 -0.80 14.56 -10.43
N TRP A 332 -0.49 13.26 -10.23
CA TRP A 332 0.65 12.85 -9.44
C TRP A 332 1.99 13.22 -10.10
N ALA A 333 2.08 13.12 -11.42
CA ALA A 333 3.27 13.59 -12.17
C ALA A 333 3.48 15.10 -11.95
N GLY A 334 2.40 15.88 -11.94
CA GLY A 334 2.42 17.30 -11.59
C GLY A 334 2.90 17.56 -10.16
N VAL A 335 2.42 16.78 -9.18
CA VAL A 335 2.82 16.90 -7.76
C VAL A 335 4.29 16.53 -7.55
N ALA A 336 4.77 15.46 -8.19
CA ALA A 336 6.13 14.99 -8.05
C ALA A 336 7.15 15.86 -8.81
N LYS A 337 6.69 16.66 -9.78
CA LYS A 337 7.57 17.51 -10.60
C LYS A 337 8.34 18.50 -9.73
N GLY A 338 9.66 18.40 -9.79
CA GLY A 338 10.57 19.29 -9.04
C GLY A 338 10.76 18.91 -7.57
N SER A 339 10.14 17.82 -7.09
CA SER A 339 10.45 17.25 -5.78
C SER A 339 11.60 16.24 -5.87
N GLY A 340 12.19 15.89 -4.71
CA GLY A 340 13.12 14.79 -4.57
C GLY A 340 12.47 13.42 -4.38
N THR A 341 11.12 13.39 -4.25
CA THR A 341 10.36 12.16 -4.04
C THR A 341 10.12 11.44 -5.36
N ALA A 342 10.54 10.19 -5.48
CA ALA A 342 10.26 9.36 -6.65
C ALA A 342 8.78 8.96 -6.72
N LEU A 343 8.19 9.00 -7.91
CA LEU A 343 6.81 8.58 -8.15
C LEU A 343 6.80 7.21 -8.83
N TYR A 344 6.11 6.26 -8.24
CA TYR A 344 5.78 4.96 -8.83
C TYR A 344 4.25 4.81 -8.83
N ILE A 345 3.69 4.01 -9.74
CA ILE A 345 2.23 3.82 -9.82
C ILE A 345 1.86 2.44 -9.28
N GLY A 346 0.87 2.42 -8.37
CA GLY A 346 0.26 1.19 -7.87
C GLY A 346 -0.79 0.66 -8.82
N GLU A 347 -0.65 -0.60 -9.23
CA GLU A 347 -1.46 -1.26 -10.25
C GLU A 347 -2.35 -2.36 -9.66
N ALA A 348 -3.61 -2.39 -10.07
CA ALA A 348 -4.63 -3.32 -9.58
C ALA A 348 -4.63 -4.65 -10.36
N LEU A 349 -3.53 -5.40 -10.36
CA LEU A 349 -3.45 -6.69 -11.06
C LEU A 349 -4.57 -7.66 -10.62
N TYR A 350 -5.02 -7.59 -9.37
CA TYR A 350 -6.11 -8.42 -8.84
C TYR A 350 -7.46 -8.24 -9.55
N GLN A 351 -7.64 -7.15 -10.31
CA GLN A 351 -8.85 -6.91 -11.09
C GLN A 351 -8.82 -7.60 -12.46
N ALA A 352 -7.64 -7.94 -12.97
CA ALA A 352 -7.52 -8.59 -14.27
C ALA A 352 -8.27 -9.92 -14.30
N GLY A 353 -9.25 -10.05 -15.18
CA GLY A 353 -10.10 -11.24 -15.31
C GLY A 353 -11.07 -11.48 -14.15
N ALA A 354 -11.15 -10.62 -13.14
CA ALA A 354 -12.08 -10.79 -12.03
C ALA A 354 -13.53 -10.60 -12.52
N ALA A 355 -14.41 -11.51 -12.13
CA ALA A 355 -15.79 -11.59 -12.67
C ALA A 355 -16.65 -10.37 -12.35
N ASP A 356 -16.35 -9.65 -11.26
CA ASP A 356 -17.04 -8.45 -10.79
C ASP A 356 -16.31 -7.14 -11.16
N ALA A 357 -15.16 -7.24 -11.86
CA ALA A 357 -14.43 -6.08 -12.33
C ALA A 357 -15.09 -5.46 -13.59
N PRO A 358 -14.94 -4.14 -13.81
CA PRO A 358 -15.35 -3.49 -15.05
C PRO A 358 -14.80 -4.18 -16.31
N SER A 359 -15.51 -4.04 -17.43
CA SER A 359 -15.17 -4.74 -18.69
C SER A 359 -13.76 -4.48 -19.22
N ALA A 360 -13.19 -3.31 -18.94
CA ALA A 360 -11.79 -3.01 -19.31
C ALA A 360 -10.78 -4.01 -18.70
N TRP A 361 -11.04 -4.49 -17.50
CA TRP A 361 -10.20 -5.47 -16.80
C TRP A 361 -10.33 -6.90 -17.33
N GLN A 362 -11.26 -7.16 -18.24
CA GLN A 362 -11.37 -8.42 -18.97
C GLN A 362 -10.42 -8.48 -20.19
N ASP A 363 -9.79 -7.36 -20.54
CA ASP A 363 -8.77 -7.29 -21.58
C ASP A 363 -7.36 -7.44 -20.95
N PRO A 364 -6.58 -8.45 -21.34
CA PRO A 364 -5.22 -8.65 -20.82
C PRO A 364 -4.28 -7.47 -21.12
N ALA A 365 -4.65 -6.59 -22.06
CA ALA A 365 -3.84 -5.44 -22.42
C ALA A 365 -4.09 -4.19 -21.54
N GLU A 366 -5.07 -4.19 -20.63
CA GLU A 366 -5.38 -2.98 -19.85
C GLU A 366 -4.17 -2.49 -19.05
N LEU A 367 -3.50 -3.37 -18.29
CA LEU A 367 -2.29 -2.99 -17.55
C LEU A 367 -1.15 -2.55 -18.48
N SER A 368 -0.99 -3.18 -19.63
CA SER A 368 0.01 -2.73 -20.62
C SER A 368 -0.28 -1.32 -21.15
N ARG A 369 -1.57 -0.97 -21.34
CA ARG A 369 -1.97 0.39 -21.69
C ARG A 369 -1.70 1.41 -20.58
N HIS A 370 -1.86 1.00 -19.30
CA HIS A 370 -1.48 1.83 -18.14
C HIS A 370 0.00 2.23 -18.23
N LEU A 371 0.89 1.27 -18.44
CA LEU A 371 2.32 1.55 -18.56
C LEU A 371 2.63 2.42 -19.78
N THR A 372 2.01 2.13 -20.93
CA THR A 372 2.17 2.95 -22.16
C THR A 372 1.76 4.40 -21.92
N LEU A 373 0.69 4.64 -21.18
CA LEU A 373 0.24 5.98 -20.80
C LEU A 373 1.23 6.62 -19.82
N ALA A 374 1.62 5.91 -18.79
CA ALA A 374 2.55 6.40 -17.76
C ALA A 374 3.95 6.74 -18.33
N ASP A 375 4.38 6.05 -19.38
CA ASP A 375 5.65 6.34 -20.10
C ASP A 375 5.70 7.76 -20.70
N GLN A 376 4.56 8.46 -20.81
CA GLN A 376 4.51 9.86 -21.26
C GLN A 376 4.98 10.86 -20.18
N TYR A 377 5.06 10.40 -18.91
CA TYR A 377 5.41 11.22 -17.76
C TYR A 377 6.81 10.86 -17.26
N PRO A 378 7.82 11.70 -17.47
CA PRO A 378 9.19 11.43 -17.03
C PRO A 378 9.35 11.34 -15.50
N GLN A 379 8.34 11.78 -14.75
CA GLN A 379 8.29 11.66 -13.29
C GLN A 379 7.96 10.24 -12.82
N VAL A 380 7.29 9.43 -13.66
CA VAL A 380 6.93 8.05 -13.30
C VAL A 380 8.14 7.14 -13.48
N GLY A 381 8.69 6.67 -12.36
CA GLY A 381 9.88 5.82 -12.32
C GLY A 381 9.59 4.33 -12.25
N GLY A 382 8.33 3.90 -12.45
CA GLY A 382 7.95 2.49 -12.49
C GLY A 382 6.61 2.16 -11.84
N HIS A 383 6.37 0.85 -11.64
CA HIS A 383 5.06 0.31 -11.25
C HIS A 383 5.19 -0.74 -10.15
N VAL A 384 4.14 -0.86 -9.33
CA VAL A 384 4.03 -1.87 -8.28
C VAL A 384 2.67 -2.56 -8.38
N TYR A 385 2.65 -3.90 -8.40
CA TYR A 385 1.46 -4.70 -8.64
C TYR A 385 0.84 -5.24 -7.35
N PHE A 386 -0.44 -5.03 -7.17
CA PHE A 386 -1.20 -5.59 -6.06
C PHE A 386 -2.00 -6.81 -6.55
N ALA A 387 -1.61 -8.08 -6.16
CA ALA A 387 -0.53 -8.38 -5.24
C ALA A 387 0.18 -9.68 -5.62
N ALA A 388 1.09 -10.16 -4.78
CA ALA A 388 1.95 -11.30 -5.07
C ALA A 388 1.22 -12.57 -5.51
N LYS A 389 0.05 -12.87 -4.91
CA LYS A 389 -0.79 -13.99 -5.31
C LYS A 389 -1.30 -13.85 -6.74
N ASP A 390 -1.65 -12.63 -7.13
CA ASP A 390 -2.13 -12.32 -8.47
C ASP A 390 -0.96 -12.30 -9.47
N VAL A 391 0.24 -11.85 -9.06
CA VAL A 391 1.49 -12.01 -9.82
C VAL A 391 1.77 -13.48 -10.12
N ALA A 392 1.66 -14.35 -9.10
CA ALA A 392 1.91 -15.78 -9.25
C ALA A 392 0.87 -16.48 -10.16
N ALA A 393 -0.37 -16.02 -10.12
CA ALA A 393 -1.49 -16.58 -10.89
C ALA A 393 -1.54 -16.07 -12.34
N ASP A 394 -1.07 -14.85 -12.58
CA ASP A 394 -1.14 -14.11 -13.85
C ASP A 394 -2.51 -14.24 -14.53
N PRO A 395 -3.60 -13.78 -13.90
CA PRO A 395 -4.94 -13.97 -14.43
C PRO A 395 -5.06 -13.36 -15.82
N ILE A 396 -5.69 -14.09 -16.72
CA ILE A 396 -5.82 -13.77 -18.16
C ILE A 396 -4.50 -13.42 -18.89
N GLY A 397 -3.33 -13.66 -18.32
CA GLY A 397 -2.03 -13.31 -18.90
C GLY A 397 -1.71 -11.81 -18.89
N ALA A 398 -2.33 -11.05 -17.99
CA ALA A 398 -2.19 -9.59 -17.96
C ALA A 398 -0.77 -9.13 -17.61
N LEU A 399 -0.11 -9.79 -16.65
CA LEU A 399 1.28 -9.46 -16.30
C LEU A 399 2.25 -9.98 -17.37
N SER A 400 2.01 -11.17 -17.91
CA SER A 400 2.78 -11.69 -19.07
C SER A 400 2.74 -10.71 -20.24
N ARG A 401 1.59 -10.06 -20.47
CA ARG A 401 1.45 -9.03 -21.49
C ARG A 401 2.29 -7.79 -21.18
N VAL A 402 2.29 -7.33 -19.94
CA VAL A 402 3.17 -6.22 -19.48
C VAL A 402 4.64 -6.58 -19.72
N VAL A 403 5.06 -7.80 -19.35
CA VAL A 403 6.45 -8.24 -19.54
C VAL A 403 6.83 -8.26 -21.02
N ALA A 404 5.96 -8.76 -21.88
CA ALA A 404 6.19 -8.80 -23.32
C ALA A 404 6.31 -7.41 -23.95
N ASP A 405 5.47 -6.46 -23.51
CA ASP A 405 5.42 -5.13 -24.10
C ASP A 405 6.45 -4.17 -23.50
N HIS A 406 6.74 -4.26 -22.18
CA HIS A 406 7.46 -3.22 -21.44
C HIS A 406 8.74 -3.73 -20.73
N TYR A 407 8.79 -4.99 -20.28
CA TYR A 407 9.92 -5.49 -19.48
C TYR A 407 10.85 -6.41 -20.27
N GLN A 408 11.16 -6.05 -21.52
CA GLN A 408 11.99 -6.87 -22.41
C GLN A 408 13.44 -7.01 -21.93
N GLN A 409 13.94 -6.01 -21.19
CA GLN A 409 15.27 -6.03 -20.59
C GLN A 409 15.17 -5.93 -19.06
N PRO A 410 16.12 -6.52 -18.31
CA PRO A 410 16.23 -6.26 -16.88
C PRO A 410 16.39 -4.77 -16.57
N ALA A 411 15.81 -4.32 -15.47
CA ALA A 411 16.01 -2.98 -14.92
C ALA A 411 16.62 -3.08 -13.53
N LEU A 412 17.55 -2.17 -13.22
CA LEU A 412 18.03 -2.03 -11.86
C LEU A 412 16.94 -1.42 -10.99
N PRO A 413 16.78 -1.89 -9.74
CA PRO A 413 15.89 -1.25 -8.79
C PRO A 413 16.40 0.16 -8.49
N PRO A 414 15.53 1.14 -8.23
CA PRO A 414 15.93 2.46 -7.76
C PRO A 414 16.67 2.35 -6.42
N GLY A 415 17.79 3.06 -6.32
CA GLY A 415 18.62 3.11 -5.10
C GLY A 415 18.03 3.96 -4.00
#